data_bcf5a8bf28560dacdf8cff77a584eb2f
#
_entry.id   bcf5a8bf28560dacdf8cff77a584eb2f
#
_cell.length_a   1.000
_cell.length_b   1.000
_cell.length_c   1.000
_cell.angle_alpha   90.00
_cell.angle_beta   90.00
_cell.angle_gamma   90.00
#
_symmetry.space_group_name_H-M   'P 1'
#
loop_
_entity.id
_entity.type
_entity.pdbx_description
1 polymer ?
#
loop_
_entity_poly.entity_id
_entity_poly.type
_entity_poly.pdbx_seq_one_letter_code
_entity_poly.pdbx_strand_id
1 'polypeptide(L)'
;MNPNKALWEKGDFTRIAKTMRESGEALVAKIGVTKGLNVLDLGSGDGTTAIPEAKLGAIVLGVDIASNLVAAGNDRAKDEGLANCVFQEGDATDLNGFKDHSFDLVVTIFGAMFAPKPFDVAKEMVRVTKPGGRIVMGNWIPGDPTLVAQILKISSAYTPPPPEGFISPMLWGVEEHVTERFGKAGVPKENISFVKDAFTFNAPYSPVEFVNIFKNYYGPTMNAFEAAEKNGKATELQQELENLFNSQNKSGSNNTTSITATFLRVTVTV
;
A
#
# COMPACT_ATOMS: atom_id res chain seq x y z
N MET A 1 5.75 3.72 20.18
CA MET A 1 6.28 3.05 18.96
C MET A 1 5.08 2.54 18.18
N ASN A 2 5.01 2.80 16.88
CA ASN A 2 3.91 2.31 16.03
C ASN A 2 3.96 0.77 15.97
N PRO A 3 2.89 0.03 16.36
CA PRO A 3 2.90 -1.43 16.38
C PRO A 3 3.09 -2.07 14.99
N ASN A 4 2.84 -1.32 13.93
CA ASN A 4 3.01 -1.81 12.56
C ASN A 4 4.47 -1.85 12.10
N LYS A 5 5.39 -1.09 12.74
CA LYS A 5 6.81 -1.11 12.33
C LYS A 5 7.39 -2.52 12.35
N ALA A 6 7.21 -3.22 13.46
CA ALA A 6 7.70 -4.60 13.58
C ALA A 6 7.05 -5.56 12.58
N LEU A 7 5.78 -5.34 12.22
CA LEU A 7 5.07 -6.15 11.22
C LEU A 7 5.68 -5.99 9.82
N TRP A 8 5.97 -4.76 9.41
CA TRP A 8 6.50 -4.49 8.07
C TRP A 8 8.01 -4.75 7.95
N GLU A 9 8.75 -4.67 9.06
CA GLU A 9 10.17 -5.05 9.13
C GLU A 9 10.39 -6.57 9.26
N LYS A 10 9.36 -7.34 9.66
CA LYS A 10 9.44 -8.79 9.84
C LYS A 10 9.71 -9.54 8.54
N GLY A 11 9.12 -9.07 7.45
CA GLY A 11 9.23 -9.65 6.12
C GLY A 11 10.17 -8.86 5.20
N ASP A 12 10.13 -9.24 3.93
CA ASP A 12 10.78 -8.50 2.85
C ASP A 12 9.74 -8.19 1.77
N PHE A 13 8.97 -7.12 1.98
CA PHE A 13 7.92 -6.71 1.04
C PHE A 13 8.45 -6.42 -0.37
N THR A 14 9.75 -6.16 -0.54
CA THR A 14 10.36 -5.95 -1.86
C THR A 14 10.12 -7.12 -2.82
N ARG A 15 9.98 -8.35 -2.26
CA ARG A 15 9.68 -9.56 -3.04
C ARG A 15 8.30 -9.53 -3.69
N ILE A 16 7.32 -8.96 -2.98
CA ILE A 16 5.97 -8.77 -3.50
C ILE A 16 5.94 -7.53 -4.39
N ALA A 17 6.54 -6.43 -3.95
CA ALA A 17 6.59 -5.18 -4.69
C ALA A 17 7.15 -5.34 -6.12
N LYS A 18 8.12 -6.24 -6.33
CA LYS A 18 8.65 -6.55 -7.67
C LYS A 18 7.55 -7.00 -8.66
N THR A 19 6.52 -7.68 -8.18
CA THR A 19 5.41 -8.14 -9.03
C THR A 19 4.40 -7.03 -9.36
N MET A 20 4.54 -5.87 -8.72
CA MET A 20 3.60 -4.75 -8.79
C MET A 20 4.12 -3.58 -9.65
N ARG A 21 5.36 -3.61 -10.13
CA ARG A 21 6.06 -2.47 -10.76
C ARG A 21 5.32 -1.90 -11.96
N GLU A 22 4.91 -2.74 -12.90
CA GLU A 22 4.19 -2.33 -14.11
C GLU A 22 2.89 -1.60 -13.77
N SER A 23 2.15 -2.10 -12.79
CA SER A 23 0.92 -1.45 -12.32
C SER A 23 1.19 -0.14 -11.60
N GLY A 24 2.31 -0.03 -10.86
CA GLY A 24 2.76 1.22 -10.25
C GLY A 24 3.05 2.29 -11.28
N GLU A 25 3.83 1.96 -12.32
CA GLU A 25 4.12 2.85 -13.44
C GLU A 25 2.85 3.30 -14.17
N ALA A 26 1.95 2.35 -14.49
CA ALA A 26 0.68 2.65 -15.13
C ALA A 26 -0.23 3.55 -14.27
N LEU A 27 -0.22 3.38 -12.95
CA LEU A 27 -0.98 4.23 -12.03
C LEU A 27 -0.38 5.64 -11.98
N VAL A 28 0.93 5.78 -11.87
CA VAL A 28 1.62 7.08 -11.86
C VAL A 28 1.33 7.88 -13.13
N ALA A 29 1.28 7.23 -14.29
CA ALA A 29 0.86 7.86 -15.54
C ALA A 29 -0.58 8.40 -15.50
N LYS A 30 -1.50 7.72 -14.77
CA LYS A 30 -2.91 8.13 -14.63
C LYS A 30 -3.10 9.29 -13.65
N ILE A 31 -2.30 9.39 -12.58
CA ILE A 31 -2.49 10.40 -11.53
C ILE A 31 -1.94 11.78 -11.89
N GLY A 32 -1.31 11.92 -13.06
CA GLY A 32 -0.92 13.21 -13.62
C GLY A 32 0.25 13.86 -12.87
N VAL A 33 1.28 13.07 -12.57
CA VAL A 33 2.56 13.59 -12.07
C VAL A 33 3.27 14.33 -13.20
N THR A 34 3.80 15.51 -12.89
CA THR A 34 4.55 16.33 -13.86
C THR A 34 5.89 16.78 -13.28
N LYS A 35 6.81 17.17 -14.16
CA LYS A 35 8.12 17.67 -13.78
C LYS A 35 8.02 18.86 -12.83
N GLY A 36 8.82 18.82 -11.78
CA GLY A 36 8.96 19.88 -10.78
C GLY A 36 7.94 19.85 -9.65
N LEU A 37 6.96 18.94 -9.64
CA LEU A 37 6.08 18.76 -8.48
C LEU A 37 6.90 18.26 -7.29
N ASN A 38 6.64 18.82 -6.09
CA ASN A 38 7.09 18.25 -4.83
C ASN A 38 6.08 17.17 -4.41
N VAL A 39 6.51 15.92 -4.42
CA VAL A 39 5.66 14.75 -4.11
C VAL A 39 6.10 14.12 -2.80
N LEU A 40 5.15 13.84 -1.92
CA LEU A 40 5.31 12.93 -0.78
C LEU A 40 4.66 11.60 -1.13
N ASP A 41 5.45 10.53 -1.22
CA ASP A 41 4.94 9.15 -1.32
C ASP A 41 4.96 8.52 0.06
N LEU A 42 3.78 8.35 0.68
CA LEU A 42 3.60 7.97 2.07
C LEU A 42 3.23 6.48 2.21
N GLY A 43 4.02 5.73 2.98
CA GLY A 43 4.03 4.27 2.95
C GLY A 43 4.60 3.77 1.63
N SER A 44 5.72 4.39 1.22
CA SER A 44 6.32 4.27 -0.12
C SER A 44 6.91 2.89 -0.42
N GLY A 45 7.12 2.07 0.63
CA GLY A 45 7.86 0.83 0.48
C GLY A 45 9.25 1.07 -0.13
N ASP A 46 9.61 0.26 -1.09
CA ASP A 46 10.85 0.40 -1.87
C ASP A 46 10.64 1.18 -3.20
N GLY A 47 9.59 2.02 -3.26
CA GLY A 47 9.36 2.97 -4.35
C GLY A 47 8.63 2.42 -5.57
N THR A 48 7.57 1.62 -5.40
CA THR A 48 6.73 1.15 -6.53
C THR A 48 6.07 2.31 -7.28
N THR A 49 5.73 3.40 -6.58
CA THR A 49 5.18 4.64 -7.13
C THR A 49 6.23 5.76 -7.15
N ALA A 50 7.01 5.93 -6.09
CA ALA A 50 8.00 7.01 -5.95
C ALA A 50 9.06 7.01 -7.08
N ILE A 51 9.55 5.85 -7.48
CA ILE A 51 10.55 5.77 -8.57
C ILE A 51 9.96 6.24 -9.92
N PRO A 52 8.80 5.74 -10.40
CA PRO A 52 8.18 6.27 -11.61
C PRO A 52 7.85 7.76 -11.55
N GLU A 53 7.41 8.28 -10.39
CA GLU A 53 7.16 9.71 -10.20
C GLU A 53 8.43 10.54 -10.42
N ALA A 54 9.55 10.10 -9.84
CA ALA A 54 10.85 10.75 -10.02
C ALA A 54 11.35 10.67 -11.46
N LYS A 55 11.11 9.56 -12.19
CA LYS A 55 11.41 9.42 -13.60
C LYS A 55 10.65 10.44 -14.48
N LEU A 56 9.45 10.83 -14.07
CA LEU A 56 8.69 11.92 -14.71
C LEU A 56 9.22 13.33 -14.37
N GLY A 57 10.24 13.41 -13.51
CA GLY A 57 10.92 14.66 -13.13
C GLY A 57 10.30 15.36 -11.92
N ALA A 58 9.44 14.71 -11.15
CA ALA A 58 9.00 15.18 -9.83
C ALA A 58 10.18 15.14 -8.83
N ILE A 59 10.10 15.96 -7.80
CA ILE A 59 10.99 15.90 -6.62
C ILE A 59 10.27 15.07 -5.59
N VAL A 60 10.73 13.84 -5.37
CA VAL A 60 10.00 12.84 -4.60
C VAL A 60 10.68 12.55 -3.26
N LEU A 61 9.88 12.61 -2.21
CA LEU A 61 10.25 12.12 -0.89
C LEU A 61 9.39 10.90 -0.56
N GLY A 62 9.98 9.72 -0.54
CA GLY A 62 9.35 8.51 -0.04
C GLY A 62 9.47 8.44 1.49
N VAL A 63 8.36 8.18 2.16
CA VAL A 63 8.33 7.99 3.62
C VAL A 63 7.71 6.64 3.93
N ASP A 64 8.44 5.81 4.67
CA ASP A 64 7.93 4.51 5.14
C ASP A 64 8.35 4.26 6.58
N ILE A 65 7.55 3.48 7.30
CA ILE A 65 7.86 3.14 8.69
C ILE A 65 8.93 2.05 8.82
N ALA A 66 9.11 1.24 7.77
CA ALA A 66 10.02 0.09 7.75
C ALA A 66 11.40 0.50 7.22
N SER A 67 12.41 0.44 8.08
CA SER A 67 13.80 0.84 7.76
C SER A 67 14.42 0.04 6.61
N ASN A 68 14.10 -1.26 6.52
CA ASN A 68 14.56 -2.12 5.43
C ASN A 68 13.97 -1.71 4.07
N LEU A 69 12.73 -1.25 4.03
CA LEU A 69 12.09 -0.76 2.80
C LEU A 69 12.64 0.61 2.37
N VAL A 70 12.88 1.49 3.33
CA VAL A 70 13.57 2.78 3.10
C VAL A 70 14.96 2.57 2.52
N ALA A 71 15.75 1.65 3.08
CA ALA A 71 17.07 1.31 2.55
C ALA A 71 16.96 0.80 1.11
N ALA A 72 16.06 -0.15 0.84
CA ALA A 72 15.84 -0.70 -0.49
C ALA A 72 15.36 0.36 -1.50
N GLY A 73 14.54 1.32 -1.07
CA GLY A 73 14.10 2.45 -1.91
C GLY A 73 15.25 3.37 -2.30
N ASN A 74 16.11 3.72 -1.35
CA ASN A 74 17.32 4.53 -1.61
C ASN A 74 18.30 3.81 -2.54
N ASP A 75 18.54 2.51 -2.34
CA ASP A 75 19.39 1.71 -3.22
C ASP A 75 18.84 1.72 -4.65
N ARG A 76 17.52 1.51 -4.82
CA ARG A 76 16.88 1.58 -6.14
C ARG A 76 17.00 2.96 -6.78
N ALA A 77 16.74 4.04 -6.04
CA ALA A 77 16.87 5.41 -6.57
C ALA A 77 18.30 5.68 -7.04
N LYS A 78 19.29 5.22 -6.28
CA LYS A 78 20.72 5.31 -6.64
C LYS A 78 21.05 4.50 -7.90
N ASP A 79 20.60 3.24 -7.96
CA ASP A 79 20.86 2.34 -9.09
C ASP A 79 20.26 2.87 -10.40
N GLU A 80 19.11 3.58 -10.30
CA GLU A 80 18.44 4.21 -11.42
C GLU A 80 18.92 5.67 -11.69
N GLY A 81 19.91 6.17 -10.92
CA GLY A 81 20.51 7.51 -11.11
C GLY A 81 19.55 8.67 -10.78
N LEU A 82 18.57 8.46 -9.91
CA LEU A 82 17.52 9.43 -9.57
C LEU A 82 17.92 10.28 -8.36
N ALA A 83 18.66 11.37 -8.58
CA ALA A 83 19.04 12.32 -7.53
C ALA A 83 17.84 13.11 -6.95
N ASN A 84 16.70 13.08 -7.60
CA ASN A 84 15.42 13.72 -7.22
C ASN A 84 14.47 12.80 -6.48
N CYS A 85 14.92 11.63 -6.01
CA CYS A 85 14.15 10.67 -5.23
C CYS A 85 14.94 10.23 -4.00
N VAL A 86 14.39 10.49 -2.82
CA VAL A 86 15.02 10.14 -1.53
C VAL A 86 13.97 9.46 -0.65
N PHE A 87 14.40 8.46 0.11
CA PHE A 87 13.55 7.76 1.06
C PHE A 87 14.04 7.98 2.49
N GLN A 88 13.09 8.16 3.43
CA GLN A 88 13.38 8.28 4.86
C GLN A 88 12.33 7.55 5.71
N GLU A 89 12.73 7.17 6.93
CA GLU A 89 11.80 6.61 7.91
C GLU A 89 10.83 7.69 8.40
N GLY A 90 9.56 7.30 8.57
CA GLY A 90 8.54 8.15 9.15
C GLY A 90 7.22 7.41 9.40
N ASP A 91 6.36 8.03 10.21
CA ASP A 91 5.06 7.51 10.58
C ASP A 91 3.96 8.33 9.93
N ALA A 92 3.07 7.69 9.17
CA ALA A 92 1.95 8.36 8.51
C ALA A 92 0.97 9.03 9.49
N THR A 93 0.98 8.65 10.77
CA THR A 93 0.16 9.27 11.82
C THR A 93 0.79 10.52 12.43
N ASP A 94 2.06 10.78 12.15
CA ASP A 94 2.83 11.87 12.72
C ASP A 94 3.89 12.35 11.71
N LEU A 95 3.52 13.36 10.93
CA LEU A 95 4.41 14.01 9.96
C LEU A 95 4.99 15.35 10.49
N ASN A 96 5.12 15.52 11.81
CA ASN A 96 5.59 16.75 12.45
C ASN A 96 6.97 17.24 11.97
N GLY A 97 7.78 16.34 11.38
CA GLY A 97 9.04 16.72 10.74
C GLY A 97 8.87 17.52 9.45
N PHE A 98 7.67 17.60 8.88
CA PHE A 98 7.38 18.32 7.65
C PHE A 98 6.57 19.59 7.92
N LYS A 99 6.92 20.65 7.21
CA LYS A 99 6.20 21.92 7.28
C LYS A 99 4.81 21.79 6.65
N ASP A 100 3.87 22.58 7.14
CA ASP A 100 2.56 22.73 6.52
C ASP A 100 2.70 23.17 5.06
N HIS A 101 1.82 22.69 4.20
CA HIS A 101 1.74 23.10 2.81
C HIS A 101 3.05 22.96 2.01
N SER A 102 3.75 21.82 2.21
CA SER A 102 5.07 21.56 1.60
C SER A 102 4.97 20.84 0.25
N PHE A 103 3.93 20.04 0.04
CA PHE A 103 3.83 19.15 -1.09
C PHE A 103 2.69 19.55 -2.04
N ASP A 104 2.95 19.47 -3.33
CA ASP A 104 1.95 19.69 -4.38
C ASP A 104 1.04 18.47 -4.54
N LEU A 105 1.60 17.28 -4.25
CA LEU A 105 0.93 16.00 -4.33
C LEU A 105 1.39 15.09 -3.19
N VAL A 106 0.43 14.48 -2.49
CA VAL A 106 0.67 13.37 -1.56
C VAL A 106 0.12 12.09 -2.20
N VAL A 107 0.94 11.07 -2.33
CA VAL A 107 0.55 9.76 -2.87
C VAL A 107 0.68 8.72 -1.77
N THR A 108 -0.28 7.82 -1.66
CA THR A 108 -0.17 6.64 -0.79
C THR A 108 -0.94 5.48 -1.39
N ILE A 109 -0.21 4.54 -1.96
CA ILE A 109 -0.81 3.39 -2.62
C ILE A 109 -0.59 2.15 -1.74
N PHE A 110 -1.66 1.74 -1.07
CA PHE A 110 -1.70 0.60 -0.13
C PHE A 110 -0.81 0.72 1.12
N GLY A 111 -0.17 1.86 1.35
CA GLY A 111 0.75 2.07 2.48
C GLY A 111 0.04 2.64 3.72
N ALA A 112 -0.32 3.92 3.70
CA ALA A 112 -0.86 4.64 4.86
C ALA A 112 -2.20 4.08 5.38
N MET A 113 -2.93 3.28 4.57
CA MET A 113 -4.14 2.59 5.03
C MET A 113 -3.90 1.67 6.24
N PHE A 114 -2.69 1.15 6.40
CA PHE A 114 -2.35 0.27 7.52
C PHE A 114 -1.94 1.01 8.80
N ALA A 115 -1.83 2.32 8.77
CA ALA A 115 -1.51 3.10 9.96
C ALA A 115 -2.69 3.08 10.98
N PRO A 116 -2.41 2.95 12.29
CA PRO A 116 -3.43 2.60 13.30
C PRO A 116 -4.39 3.73 13.64
N LYS A 117 -4.07 4.98 13.28
CA LYS A 117 -4.86 6.17 13.61
C LYS A 117 -5.33 6.89 12.33
N PRO A 118 -6.38 6.38 11.68
CA PRO A 118 -6.76 6.86 10.35
C PRO A 118 -7.18 8.35 10.30
N PHE A 119 -7.69 8.89 11.40
CA PHE A 119 -8.03 10.32 11.48
C PHE A 119 -6.78 11.21 11.54
N ASP A 120 -5.74 10.77 12.29
CA ASP A 120 -4.45 11.48 12.33
C ASP A 120 -3.77 11.42 10.97
N VAL A 121 -3.82 10.26 10.28
CA VAL A 121 -3.32 10.11 8.90
C VAL A 121 -3.98 11.09 7.94
N ALA A 122 -5.32 11.19 7.94
CA ALA A 122 -6.03 12.13 7.08
C ALA A 122 -5.65 13.58 7.39
N LYS A 123 -5.60 13.94 8.68
CA LYS A 123 -5.23 15.29 9.14
C LYS A 123 -3.81 15.66 8.71
N GLU A 124 -2.84 14.77 8.88
CA GLU A 124 -1.45 15.01 8.52
C GLU A 124 -1.27 15.12 7.00
N MET A 125 -1.90 14.24 6.21
CA MET A 125 -1.88 14.37 4.75
C MET A 125 -2.44 15.72 4.28
N VAL A 126 -3.56 16.18 4.85
CA VAL A 126 -4.14 17.49 4.52
C VAL A 126 -3.19 18.61 4.94
N ARG A 127 -2.64 18.57 6.16
CA ARG A 127 -1.75 19.61 6.69
C ARG A 127 -0.51 19.82 5.81
N VAL A 128 0.13 18.73 5.36
CA VAL A 128 1.37 18.83 4.56
C VAL A 128 1.11 19.14 3.09
N THR A 129 -0.11 18.95 2.60
CA THR A 129 -0.49 19.26 1.22
C THR A 129 -0.75 20.76 1.06
N LYS A 130 -0.26 21.37 0.00
CA LYS A 130 -0.51 22.79 -0.33
C LYS A 130 -1.99 23.05 -0.62
N PRO A 131 -2.52 24.26 -0.35
CA PRO A 131 -3.82 24.65 -0.87
C PRO A 131 -3.87 24.51 -2.40
N GLY A 132 -4.91 23.87 -2.92
CA GLY A 132 -5.03 23.50 -4.33
C GLY A 132 -4.21 22.27 -4.74
N GLY A 133 -3.42 21.70 -3.83
CA GLY A 133 -2.71 20.44 -4.03
C GLY A 133 -3.63 19.24 -3.93
N ARG A 134 -3.10 18.05 -4.20
CA ARG A 134 -3.89 16.81 -4.24
C ARG A 134 -3.30 15.72 -3.35
N ILE A 135 -4.22 14.90 -2.81
CA ILE A 135 -3.87 13.64 -2.17
C ILE A 135 -4.45 12.52 -3.03
N VAL A 136 -3.66 11.52 -3.40
CA VAL A 136 -4.11 10.34 -4.14
C VAL A 136 -3.82 9.09 -3.31
N MET A 137 -4.87 8.33 -3.01
CA MET A 137 -4.77 7.09 -2.25
C MET A 137 -5.22 5.89 -3.09
N GLY A 138 -4.58 4.75 -2.87
CA GLY A 138 -5.07 3.45 -3.29
C GLY A 138 -5.37 2.60 -2.07
N ASN A 139 -6.59 2.08 -1.95
CA ASN A 139 -7.03 1.34 -0.77
C ASN A 139 -7.78 0.07 -1.16
N TRP A 140 -7.45 -1.06 -0.54
CA TRP A 140 -8.16 -2.32 -0.80
C TRP A 140 -9.61 -2.24 -0.34
N ILE A 141 -10.53 -2.75 -1.17
CA ILE A 141 -11.97 -2.69 -0.91
C ILE A 141 -12.37 -3.90 -0.06
N PRO A 142 -13.02 -3.72 1.11
CA PRO A 142 -13.45 -4.85 1.93
C PRO A 142 -14.50 -5.70 1.19
N GLY A 143 -14.35 -7.03 1.27
CA GLY A 143 -15.26 -7.97 0.63
C GLY A 143 -15.14 -8.09 -0.90
N ASP A 144 -14.22 -7.34 -1.53
CA ASP A 144 -13.96 -7.49 -2.96
C ASP A 144 -13.53 -8.94 -3.29
N PRO A 145 -14.03 -9.54 -4.39
CA PRO A 145 -13.69 -10.93 -4.73
C PRO A 145 -12.27 -11.12 -5.27
N THR A 146 -11.51 -10.04 -5.51
CA THR A 146 -10.16 -10.13 -6.08
C THR A 146 -9.08 -10.32 -5.02
N LEU A 147 -7.88 -10.65 -5.47
CA LEU A 147 -6.77 -11.24 -4.72
C LEU A 147 -6.58 -10.69 -3.30
N VAL A 148 -6.25 -9.41 -3.14
CA VAL A 148 -5.74 -8.92 -1.84
C VAL A 148 -6.82 -8.88 -0.77
N ALA A 149 -8.05 -8.48 -1.12
CA ALA A 149 -9.16 -8.52 -0.16
C ALA A 149 -9.45 -9.96 0.30
N GLN A 150 -9.30 -10.95 -0.60
CA GLN A 150 -9.49 -12.36 -0.25
C GLN A 150 -8.32 -12.91 0.57
N ILE A 151 -7.06 -12.54 0.27
CA ILE A 151 -5.91 -12.89 1.13
C ILE A 151 -6.14 -12.39 2.56
N LEU A 152 -6.53 -11.12 2.71
CA LEU A 152 -6.75 -10.53 4.04
C LEU A 152 -7.92 -11.19 4.77
N LYS A 153 -9.00 -11.53 4.06
CA LYS A 153 -10.15 -12.27 4.61
C LYS A 153 -9.75 -13.67 5.08
N ILE A 154 -9.09 -14.45 4.24
CA ILE A 154 -8.61 -15.80 4.58
C ILE A 154 -7.65 -15.71 5.76
N SER A 155 -6.64 -14.86 5.70
CA SER A 155 -5.63 -14.69 6.76
C SER A 155 -6.26 -14.32 8.10
N SER A 156 -7.27 -13.46 8.10
CA SER A 156 -7.95 -13.04 9.34
C SER A 156 -8.73 -14.15 10.03
N ALA A 157 -9.18 -15.18 9.28
CA ALA A 157 -9.88 -16.32 9.87
C ALA A 157 -8.96 -17.23 10.72
N TYR A 158 -7.64 -17.12 10.52
CA TYR A 158 -6.64 -17.91 11.26
C TYR A 158 -5.96 -17.13 12.38
N THR A 159 -6.15 -15.82 12.44
CA THR A 159 -5.57 -14.96 13.50
C THR A 159 -6.55 -14.75 14.64
N PRO A 160 -6.07 -14.46 15.87
CA PRO A 160 -6.95 -14.04 16.95
C PRO A 160 -7.79 -12.82 16.56
N PRO A 161 -8.99 -12.64 17.14
CA PRO A 161 -9.78 -11.46 16.91
C PRO A 161 -8.99 -10.19 17.30
N PRO A 162 -9.20 -9.08 16.58
CA PRO A 162 -8.50 -7.84 16.89
C PRO A 162 -8.89 -7.32 18.27
N PRO A 163 -8.01 -6.54 18.94
CA PRO A 163 -8.32 -5.95 20.24
C PRO A 163 -9.48 -4.95 20.15
N GLU A 164 -10.10 -4.67 21.29
CA GLU A 164 -11.14 -3.63 21.39
C GLU A 164 -10.63 -2.27 20.88
N GLY A 165 -11.46 -1.56 20.14
CA GLY A 165 -11.09 -0.27 19.53
C GLY A 165 -10.24 -0.35 18.25
N PHE A 166 -9.94 -1.56 17.76
CA PHE A 166 -9.23 -1.71 16.49
C PHE A 166 -10.05 -1.17 15.32
N ILE A 167 -9.46 -0.25 14.56
CA ILE A 167 -10.04 0.27 13.32
C ILE A 167 -9.41 -0.49 12.15
N SER A 168 -10.22 -1.26 11.42
CA SER A 168 -9.73 -2.04 10.29
C SER A 168 -9.14 -1.14 9.20
N PRO A 169 -7.93 -1.44 8.69
CA PRO A 169 -7.35 -0.73 7.55
C PRO A 169 -8.23 -0.80 6.30
N MET A 170 -9.03 -1.86 6.17
CA MET A 170 -9.93 -2.03 5.03
C MET A 170 -11.04 -0.96 4.96
N LEU A 171 -11.33 -0.24 6.05
CA LEU A 171 -12.27 0.88 6.06
C LEU A 171 -11.80 2.09 5.23
N TRP A 172 -10.54 2.16 4.81
CA TRP A 172 -10.08 3.10 3.80
C TRP A 172 -10.59 2.77 2.38
N GLY A 173 -11.01 1.54 2.14
CA GLY A 173 -11.66 1.12 0.90
C GLY A 173 -13.18 1.36 0.86
N VAL A 174 -13.74 2.13 1.81
CA VAL A 174 -15.16 2.46 1.93
C VAL A 174 -15.34 3.97 1.83
N GLU A 175 -16.07 4.45 0.84
CA GLU A 175 -16.22 5.87 0.51
C GLU A 175 -16.73 6.72 1.69
N GLU A 176 -17.67 6.20 2.47
CA GLU A 176 -18.24 6.89 3.63
C GLU A 176 -17.18 7.15 4.72
N HIS A 177 -16.34 6.14 5.01
CA HIS A 177 -15.27 6.28 5.99
C HIS A 177 -14.16 7.23 5.52
N VAL A 178 -13.83 7.21 4.23
CA VAL A 178 -12.87 8.17 3.65
C VAL A 178 -13.43 9.59 3.77
N THR A 179 -14.69 9.79 3.38
CA THR A 179 -15.38 11.09 3.48
C THR A 179 -15.42 11.61 4.91
N GLU A 180 -15.71 10.74 5.89
CA GLU A 180 -15.70 11.11 7.30
C GLU A 180 -14.31 11.57 7.78
N ARG A 181 -13.26 10.83 7.43
CA ARG A 181 -11.88 11.11 7.86
C ARG A 181 -11.38 12.43 7.31
N PHE A 182 -11.53 12.65 6.01
CA PHE A 182 -11.12 13.90 5.37
C PHE A 182 -12.03 15.06 5.76
N GLY A 183 -13.34 14.83 5.95
CA GLY A 183 -14.25 15.84 6.48
C GLY A 183 -13.84 16.35 7.86
N LYS A 184 -13.40 15.46 8.77
CA LYS A 184 -12.82 15.84 10.07
C LYS A 184 -11.48 16.56 9.95
N ALA A 185 -10.76 16.37 8.85
CA ALA A 185 -9.55 17.11 8.52
C ALA A 185 -9.82 18.45 7.81
N GLY A 186 -11.09 18.81 7.61
CA GLY A 186 -11.49 20.11 7.04
C GLY A 186 -11.72 20.11 5.52
N VAL A 187 -11.71 18.95 4.87
CA VAL A 187 -11.94 18.85 3.41
C VAL A 187 -13.43 18.69 3.11
N PRO A 188 -14.04 19.55 2.26
CA PRO A 188 -15.40 19.39 1.80
C PRO A 188 -15.60 18.10 0.99
N LYS A 189 -16.79 17.48 1.10
CA LYS A 189 -17.10 16.21 0.41
C LYS A 189 -16.95 16.33 -1.12
N GLU A 190 -17.31 17.43 -1.70
CA GLU A 190 -17.21 17.72 -3.13
C GLU A 190 -15.78 17.75 -3.66
N ASN A 191 -14.80 17.89 -2.78
CA ASN A 191 -13.38 17.83 -3.11
C ASN A 191 -12.81 16.40 -3.08
N ILE A 192 -13.66 15.39 -2.82
CA ILE A 192 -13.25 13.99 -2.71
C ILE A 192 -13.89 13.20 -3.86
N SER A 193 -13.09 12.53 -4.66
CA SER A 193 -13.57 11.68 -5.75
C SER A 193 -13.07 10.24 -5.61
N PHE A 194 -13.87 9.31 -6.10
CA PHE A 194 -13.66 7.87 -5.96
C PHE A 194 -13.72 7.18 -7.31
N VAL A 195 -12.77 6.30 -7.56
CA VAL A 195 -12.73 5.45 -8.76
C VAL A 195 -12.32 4.05 -8.37
N LYS A 196 -13.06 3.02 -8.78
CA LYS A 196 -12.58 1.64 -8.72
C LYS A 196 -11.53 1.45 -9.82
N ASP A 197 -10.33 1.07 -9.43
CA ASP A 197 -9.20 0.82 -10.31
C ASP A 197 -8.61 -0.57 -10.03
N ALA A 198 -7.68 -1.02 -10.82
CA ALA A 198 -7.12 -2.36 -10.72
C ALA A 198 -5.58 -2.31 -10.69
N PHE A 199 -5.01 -3.20 -9.89
CA PHE A 199 -3.59 -3.41 -9.75
C PHE A 199 -3.26 -4.86 -10.05
N THR A 200 -2.40 -5.13 -11.03
CA THR A 200 -2.05 -6.49 -11.44
C THR A 200 -0.69 -6.88 -10.87
N PHE A 201 -0.63 -8.06 -10.30
CA PHE A 201 0.58 -8.71 -9.84
C PHE A 201 1.08 -9.65 -10.92
N ASN A 202 2.22 -9.35 -11.53
CA ASN A 202 2.87 -10.17 -12.54
C ASN A 202 4.13 -10.82 -11.95
N ALA A 203 4.17 -12.16 -11.91
CA ALA A 203 5.27 -12.90 -11.35
C ALA A 203 5.79 -13.97 -12.35
N PRO A 204 7.13 -14.12 -12.47
CA PRO A 204 7.75 -15.10 -13.37
C PRO A 204 7.79 -16.51 -12.78
N TYR A 205 6.88 -16.84 -11.87
CA TYR A 205 6.78 -18.12 -11.18
C TYR A 205 5.31 -18.52 -10.99
N SER A 206 5.09 -19.78 -10.62
CA SER A 206 3.76 -20.35 -10.46
C SER A 206 2.93 -19.67 -9.36
N PRO A 207 1.58 -19.78 -9.41
CA PRO A 207 0.71 -19.30 -8.32
C PRO A 207 1.07 -19.89 -6.94
N VAL A 208 1.46 -21.16 -6.88
CA VAL A 208 1.88 -21.83 -5.64
C VAL A 208 3.17 -21.22 -5.08
N GLU A 209 4.16 -20.97 -5.93
CA GLU A 209 5.39 -20.27 -5.52
C GLU A 209 5.08 -18.84 -5.07
N PHE A 210 4.11 -18.19 -5.70
CA PHE A 210 3.69 -16.84 -5.27
C PHE A 210 3.02 -16.85 -3.90
N VAL A 211 2.20 -17.87 -3.57
CA VAL A 211 1.70 -18.08 -2.19
C VAL A 211 2.86 -18.20 -1.21
N ASN A 212 3.92 -18.94 -1.55
CA ASN A 212 5.10 -19.07 -0.69
C ASN A 212 5.84 -17.74 -0.50
N ILE A 213 5.85 -16.86 -1.50
CA ILE A 213 6.38 -15.50 -1.36
C ILE A 213 5.54 -14.69 -0.34
N PHE A 214 4.21 -14.74 -0.43
CA PHE A 214 3.35 -14.09 0.57
C PHE A 214 3.54 -14.69 1.96
N LYS A 215 3.61 -16.01 2.09
CA LYS A 215 3.85 -16.72 3.35
C LYS A 215 5.14 -16.29 4.03
N ASN A 216 6.21 -16.09 3.26
CA ASN A 216 7.55 -15.86 3.81
C ASN A 216 7.91 -14.38 3.94
N TYR A 217 7.21 -13.46 3.23
CA TYR A 217 7.65 -12.07 3.11
C TYR A 217 6.55 -11.02 3.31
N TYR A 218 5.27 -11.41 3.36
CA TYR A 218 4.17 -10.48 3.60
C TYR A 218 3.72 -10.55 5.06
N GLY A 219 4.02 -9.52 5.85
CA GLY A 219 3.78 -9.50 7.29
C GLY A 219 2.41 -10.03 7.74
N PRO A 220 1.28 -9.56 7.19
CA PRO A 220 -0.04 -10.09 7.55
C PRO A 220 -0.20 -11.59 7.32
N THR A 221 0.29 -12.13 6.20
CA THR A 221 0.23 -13.56 5.89
C THR A 221 1.19 -14.36 6.76
N MET A 222 2.40 -13.84 7.04
CA MET A 222 3.35 -14.47 7.98
C MET A 222 2.70 -14.67 9.34
N ASN A 223 2.03 -13.65 9.89
CA ASN A 223 1.34 -13.75 11.16
C ASN A 223 0.18 -14.76 11.13
N ALA A 224 -0.56 -14.84 10.01
CA ALA A 224 -1.62 -15.83 9.85
C ALA A 224 -1.07 -17.26 9.86
N PHE A 225 0.04 -17.52 9.18
CA PHE A 225 0.69 -18.84 9.21
C PHE A 225 1.22 -19.20 10.59
N GLU A 226 1.86 -18.28 11.31
CA GLU A 226 2.31 -18.53 12.68
C GLU A 226 1.15 -18.87 13.64
N ALA A 227 0.02 -18.20 13.48
CA ALA A 227 -1.18 -18.52 14.25
C ALA A 227 -1.79 -19.86 13.84
N ALA A 228 -1.85 -20.15 12.54
CA ALA A 228 -2.34 -21.41 12.01
C ALA A 228 -1.47 -22.60 12.42
N GLU A 229 -0.13 -22.46 12.44
CA GLU A 229 0.80 -23.48 12.91
C GLU A 229 0.56 -23.86 14.37
N LYS A 230 0.38 -22.86 15.25
CA LYS A 230 0.06 -23.08 16.68
C LYS A 230 -1.25 -23.84 16.88
N ASN A 231 -2.18 -23.75 15.92
CA ASN A 231 -3.49 -24.41 15.97
C ASN A 231 -3.57 -25.67 15.08
N GLY A 232 -2.45 -26.12 14.49
CA GLY A 232 -2.41 -27.29 13.60
C GLY A 232 -3.12 -27.10 12.26
N LYS A 233 -3.34 -25.84 11.81
CA LYS A 233 -4.13 -25.47 10.61
C LYS A 233 -3.29 -24.89 9.46
N ALA A 234 -1.96 -24.94 9.54
CA ALA A 234 -1.09 -24.32 8.53
C ALA A 234 -1.30 -24.93 7.13
N THR A 235 -1.55 -26.25 7.03
CA THR A 235 -1.83 -26.92 5.76
C THR A 235 -3.16 -26.47 5.15
N GLU A 236 -4.18 -26.26 5.99
CA GLU A 236 -5.49 -25.76 5.57
C GLU A 236 -5.38 -24.33 4.99
N LEU A 237 -4.70 -23.43 5.72
CA LEU A 237 -4.44 -22.07 5.24
C LEU A 237 -3.64 -22.07 3.92
N GLN A 238 -2.59 -22.89 3.81
CA GLN A 238 -1.81 -23.04 2.58
C GLN A 238 -2.71 -23.41 1.41
N GLN A 239 -3.56 -24.43 1.58
CA GLN A 239 -4.44 -24.92 0.52
C GLN A 239 -5.48 -23.88 0.11
N GLU A 240 -6.06 -23.14 1.05
CA GLU A 240 -7.01 -22.07 0.74
C GLU A 240 -6.37 -20.96 -0.09
N LEU A 241 -5.15 -20.53 0.27
CA LEU A 241 -4.41 -19.53 -0.49
C LEU A 241 -4.00 -20.03 -1.88
N GLU A 242 -3.54 -21.28 -1.99
CA GLU A 242 -3.19 -21.89 -3.29
C GLU A 242 -4.43 -21.98 -4.21
N ASN A 243 -5.58 -22.37 -3.67
CA ASN A 243 -6.83 -22.40 -4.42
C ASN A 243 -7.23 -20.99 -4.90
N LEU A 244 -7.11 -19.98 -4.04
CA LEU A 244 -7.36 -18.58 -4.41
C LEU A 244 -6.46 -18.14 -5.56
N PHE A 245 -5.13 -18.29 -5.41
CA PHE A 245 -4.18 -17.82 -6.41
C PHE A 245 -4.33 -18.55 -7.75
N ASN A 246 -4.51 -19.89 -7.72
CA ASN A 246 -4.74 -20.68 -8.93
C ASN A 246 -6.03 -20.26 -9.64
N SER A 247 -7.12 -20.05 -8.90
CA SER A 247 -8.42 -19.70 -9.49
C SER A 247 -8.44 -18.31 -10.13
N GLN A 248 -7.58 -17.39 -9.64
CA GLN A 248 -7.51 -16.01 -10.13
C GLN A 248 -6.38 -15.77 -11.13
N ASN A 249 -5.50 -16.74 -11.36
CA ASN A 249 -4.41 -16.59 -12.30
C ASN A 249 -4.90 -16.49 -13.75
N LYS A 250 -4.53 -15.40 -14.43
CA LYS A 250 -4.89 -15.11 -15.82
C LYS A 250 -3.69 -15.14 -16.77
N SER A 251 -2.53 -15.64 -16.32
CA SER A 251 -1.32 -15.68 -17.14
C SER A 251 -1.43 -16.65 -18.33
N GLY A 252 -2.40 -17.56 -18.33
CA GLY A 252 -2.52 -18.65 -19.31
C GLY A 252 -1.48 -19.76 -19.14
N SER A 253 -0.69 -19.73 -18.05
CA SER A 253 0.37 -20.70 -17.76
C SER A 253 0.35 -21.09 -16.28
N ASN A 254 0.70 -22.34 -15.99
CA ASN A 254 0.89 -22.82 -14.62
C ASN A 254 2.25 -22.42 -14.01
N ASN A 255 3.17 -21.91 -14.84
CA ASN A 255 4.53 -21.56 -14.43
C ASN A 255 4.74 -20.06 -14.24
N THR A 256 3.73 -19.26 -14.51
CA THR A 256 3.74 -17.79 -14.32
C THR A 256 2.45 -17.35 -13.66
N THR A 257 2.47 -16.20 -13.04
CA THR A 257 1.29 -15.63 -12.36
C THR A 257 0.98 -14.25 -12.89
N SER A 258 -0.29 -14.01 -13.22
CA SER A 258 -0.85 -12.67 -13.48
C SER A 258 -2.20 -12.59 -12.81
N ILE A 259 -2.29 -11.88 -11.68
CA ILE A 259 -3.53 -11.79 -10.88
C ILE A 259 -3.83 -10.32 -10.61
N THR A 260 -5.08 -9.94 -10.86
CA THR A 260 -5.56 -8.58 -10.63
C THR A 260 -6.24 -8.45 -9.28
N ALA A 261 -5.97 -7.33 -8.59
CA ALA A 261 -6.69 -6.92 -7.39
C ALA A 261 -7.35 -5.56 -7.62
N THR A 262 -8.63 -5.45 -7.28
CA THR A 262 -9.40 -4.22 -7.36
C THR A 262 -9.19 -3.37 -6.12
N PHE A 263 -9.09 -2.07 -6.30
CA PHE A 263 -8.92 -1.11 -5.20
C PHE A 263 -9.75 0.16 -5.43
N LEU A 264 -9.99 0.88 -4.36
CA LEU A 264 -10.58 2.21 -4.40
C LEU A 264 -9.46 3.24 -4.52
N ARG A 265 -9.41 3.92 -5.68
CA ARG A 265 -8.59 5.11 -5.85
C ARG A 265 -9.37 6.32 -5.38
N VAL A 266 -8.81 7.00 -4.40
CA VAL A 266 -9.35 8.24 -3.84
C VAL A 266 -8.50 9.40 -4.31
N THR A 267 -9.13 10.49 -4.75
CA THR A 267 -8.45 11.76 -5.02
C THR A 267 -9.11 12.84 -4.19
N VAL A 268 -8.30 13.56 -3.41
CA VAL A 268 -8.73 14.68 -2.57
C VAL A 268 -8.04 15.94 -3.07
N THR A 269 -8.79 17.02 -3.26
CA THR A 269 -8.25 18.37 -3.49
C THR A 269 -8.29 19.14 -2.16
N VAL A 270 -7.15 19.68 -1.73
CA VAL A 270 -6.97 20.38 -0.45
C VAL A 270 -7.18 21.87 -0.61
#